data_9b7b88ca618d2a4ef94b6e2c71fb4976
#
_entry.id   9b7b88ca618d2a4ef94b6e2c71fb4976
#
_cell.length_a   1.000
_cell.length_b   1.000
_cell.length_c   1.000
_cell.angle_alpha   90.00
_cell.angle_beta   90.00
_cell.angle_gamma   90.00
#
_symmetry.space_group_name_H-M   'P 1'
#
loop_
_entity.id
_entity.type
_entity.pdbx_description
1 polymer ?
#
loop_
_entity_poly.entity_id
_entity_poly.type
_entity_poly.pdbx_seq_one_letter_code
_entity_poly.pdbx_strand_id
1 'polypeptide(L)'
;FTAGVGTGGTLTGVSKRLKEYNKNIITAGVEPSKSPVLSGGSPSPHKIQGIGAGFVPGTYNGSFVDEIITITDEEAIDTAVEVSAKIGMLIGISSGANVAAARKLAQKYGSNKKILTISPDGGEKYLSVVKY
;
A
#
# COMPACT_ATOMS: atom_id res chain seq x y z
N PHE A 1 9.65 -2.71 -4.37
CA PHE A 1 9.01 -2.70 -3.05
C PHE A 1 7.85 -1.72 -3.01
N THR A 2 6.74 -2.12 -2.41
CA THR A 2 5.59 -1.22 -2.23
C THR A 2 4.98 -1.36 -0.84
N ALA A 3 4.51 -0.25 -0.29
CA ALA A 3 3.85 -0.22 1.01
C ALA A 3 2.91 1.00 1.14
N GLY A 4 1.83 0.81 1.89
CA GLY A 4 0.92 1.88 2.28
C GLY A 4 1.59 2.92 3.18
N VAL A 5 1.19 4.17 3.01
CA VAL A 5 1.73 5.28 3.78
C VAL A 5 0.74 5.72 4.85
N GLY A 6 1.01 5.33 6.09
CA GLY A 6 0.36 5.86 7.28
C GLY A 6 1.19 7.01 7.84
N THR A 7 2.17 6.72 8.69
CA THR A 7 3.14 7.69 9.18
C THR A 7 4.30 7.96 8.22
N GLY A 8 4.47 7.11 7.21
CA GLY A 8 5.55 7.18 6.24
C GLY A 8 6.86 6.52 6.67
N GLY A 9 6.94 6.03 7.90
CA GLY A 9 8.17 5.44 8.44
C GLY A 9 8.62 4.18 7.73
N THR A 10 7.71 3.23 7.51
CA THR A 10 8.01 1.94 6.85
C THR A 10 8.47 2.16 5.42
N LEU A 11 7.68 2.86 4.62
CA LEU A 11 8.04 3.10 3.22
C LEU A 11 9.37 3.86 3.12
N THR A 12 9.54 4.94 3.86
CA THR A 12 10.76 5.77 3.81
C THR A 12 11.98 5.00 4.26
N GLY A 13 11.91 4.30 5.40
CA GLY A 13 13.05 3.58 5.96
C GLY A 13 13.49 2.41 5.08
N VAL A 14 12.53 1.61 4.61
CA VAL A 14 12.82 0.48 3.72
C VAL A 14 13.34 0.96 2.37
N SER A 15 12.69 1.96 1.76
CA SER A 15 13.10 2.52 0.48
C SER A 15 14.52 3.09 0.53
N LYS A 16 14.84 3.87 1.58
CA LYS A 16 16.18 4.38 1.80
C LYS A 16 17.20 3.25 1.82
N ARG A 17 16.97 2.21 2.64
CA ARG A 17 17.91 1.10 2.78
C ARG A 17 18.05 0.28 1.50
N LEU A 18 16.96 0.04 0.79
CA LEU A 18 17.01 -0.67 -0.49
C LEU A 18 17.79 0.09 -1.54
N LYS A 19 17.64 1.41 -1.61
CA LYS A 19 18.38 2.24 -2.57
C LYS A 19 19.85 2.41 -2.21
N GLU A 20 20.21 2.34 -0.94
CA GLU A 20 21.62 2.24 -0.50
C GLU A 20 22.25 0.93 -0.99
N TYR A 21 21.49 -0.16 -0.97
CA TYR A 21 21.93 -1.47 -1.47
C TYR A 21 22.00 -1.52 -2.99
N ASN A 22 20.94 -1.07 -3.67
CA ASN A 22 20.84 -0.99 -5.12
C ASN A 22 19.87 0.13 -5.53
N LYS A 23 20.41 1.22 -6.06
CA LYS A 23 19.64 2.40 -6.48
C LYS A 23 18.60 2.12 -7.58
N ASN A 24 18.72 0.97 -8.29
CA ASN A 24 17.78 0.58 -9.36
C ASN A 24 16.54 -0.14 -8.82
N ILE A 25 16.47 -0.45 -7.53
CA ILE A 25 15.27 -0.99 -6.92
C ILE A 25 14.18 0.09 -6.96
N ILE A 26 13.04 -0.27 -7.54
CA ILE A 26 11.87 0.61 -7.61
C ILE A 26 11.11 0.52 -6.30
N THR A 27 10.73 1.68 -5.76
CA THR A 27 9.94 1.79 -4.55
C THR A 27 8.68 2.60 -4.81
N ALA A 28 7.54 2.12 -4.35
CA ALA A 28 6.25 2.73 -4.58
C ALA A 28 5.46 2.88 -3.29
N GLY A 29 4.91 4.06 -3.07
CA GLY A 29 3.97 4.31 -1.97
C GLY A 29 2.54 4.00 -2.39
N VAL A 30 1.71 3.58 -1.44
CA VAL A 30 0.29 3.35 -1.66
C VAL A 30 -0.52 4.33 -0.81
N GLU A 31 -1.48 5.00 -1.45
CA GLU A 31 -2.43 5.88 -0.77
C GLU A 31 -3.86 5.65 -1.26
N PRO A 32 -4.88 6.03 -0.46
CA PRO A 32 -6.27 5.95 -0.90
C PRO A 32 -6.55 6.90 -2.06
N SER A 33 -7.24 6.44 -3.09
CA SER A 33 -7.63 7.28 -4.23
C SER A 33 -8.56 8.44 -3.85
N LYS A 34 -9.34 8.28 -2.77
CA LYS A 34 -10.20 9.34 -2.22
C LYS A 34 -9.43 10.42 -1.45
N SER A 35 -8.21 10.13 -1.00
CA SER A 35 -7.37 11.04 -0.20
C SER A 35 -5.93 11.04 -0.71
N PRO A 36 -5.69 11.42 -1.99
CA PRO A 36 -4.39 11.25 -2.65
C PRO A 36 -3.45 12.42 -2.34
N VAL A 37 -3.19 12.71 -1.08
CA VAL A 37 -2.41 13.87 -0.64
C VAL A 37 -0.94 13.79 -1.04
N LEU A 38 -0.35 12.58 -1.12
CA LEU A 38 1.03 12.37 -1.57
C LEU A 38 1.17 12.64 -3.08
N SER A 39 0.09 12.46 -3.82
CA SER A 39 0.01 12.75 -5.26
C SER A 39 -0.43 14.20 -5.56
N GLY A 40 -0.54 15.06 -4.53
CA GLY A 40 -0.93 16.47 -4.67
C GLY A 40 -2.43 16.72 -4.64
N GLY A 41 -3.24 15.73 -4.34
CA GLY A 41 -4.69 15.86 -4.20
C GLY A 41 -5.12 16.33 -2.81
N SER A 42 -6.44 16.47 -2.64
CA SER A 42 -7.06 16.91 -1.39
C SER A 42 -7.42 15.74 -0.48
N PRO A 43 -7.32 15.91 0.85
CA PRO A 43 -7.74 14.88 1.80
C PRO A 43 -9.26 14.67 1.77
N SER A 44 -9.69 13.43 1.94
CA SER A 44 -11.09 13.04 2.05
C SER A 44 -11.23 11.75 2.84
N PRO A 45 -12.38 11.50 3.49
CA PRO A 45 -12.64 10.25 4.18
C PRO A 45 -12.54 9.03 3.25
N HIS A 46 -11.95 7.96 3.74
CA HIS A 46 -11.82 6.67 3.06
C HIS A 46 -11.92 5.51 4.04
N LYS A 47 -12.02 4.27 3.54
CA LYS A 47 -12.20 3.06 4.34
C LYS A 47 -10.92 2.24 4.56
N ILE A 48 -9.78 2.67 4.01
CA ILE A 48 -8.50 1.93 4.14
C ILE A 48 -7.82 2.34 5.44
N GLN A 49 -8.19 1.71 6.55
CA GLN A 49 -7.63 2.02 7.87
C GLN A 49 -6.12 1.75 7.91
N GLY A 50 -5.39 2.62 8.61
CA GLY A 50 -3.94 2.51 8.81
C GLY A 50 -3.07 3.27 7.82
N ILE A 51 -3.65 3.73 6.71
CA ILE A 51 -2.97 4.57 5.71
C ILE A 51 -3.80 5.81 5.39
N GLY A 52 -3.24 6.76 4.63
CA GLY A 52 -3.97 7.93 4.18
C GLY A 52 -4.39 8.86 5.31
N ALA A 53 -3.42 9.41 6.05
CA ALA A 53 -3.66 10.27 7.21
C ALA A 53 -4.33 11.62 6.87
N GLY A 54 -4.47 11.97 5.60
CA GLY A 54 -5.05 13.24 5.16
C GLY A 54 -4.05 14.39 5.11
N PHE A 55 -2.78 14.13 5.36
CA PHE A 55 -1.68 15.07 5.25
C PHE A 55 -0.40 14.33 4.88
N VAL A 56 0.63 15.04 4.46
CA VAL A 56 1.96 14.47 4.20
C VAL A 56 2.69 14.33 5.54
N PRO A 57 2.96 13.09 6.01
CA PRO A 57 3.61 12.90 7.31
C PRO A 57 5.04 13.43 7.32
N GLY A 58 5.49 13.97 8.46
CA GLY A 58 6.86 14.49 8.62
C GLY A 58 7.96 13.43 8.47
N THR A 59 7.65 12.16 8.73
CA THR A 59 8.57 11.03 8.53
C THR A 59 8.63 10.52 7.09
N TYR A 60 7.68 10.92 6.24
CA TYR A 60 7.69 10.59 4.82
C TYR A 60 8.75 11.39 4.07
N ASN A 61 9.61 10.70 3.33
CA ASN A 61 10.58 11.33 2.46
C ASN A 61 10.44 10.82 1.02
N GLY A 62 9.79 11.63 0.20
CA GLY A 62 9.52 11.29 -1.20
C GLY A 62 10.76 11.15 -2.08
N SER A 63 11.94 11.64 -1.64
CA SER A 63 13.18 11.47 -2.40
C SER A 63 13.62 10.02 -2.56
N PHE A 64 13.15 9.12 -1.68
CA PHE A 64 13.41 7.68 -1.75
C PHE A 64 12.30 6.90 -2.47
N VAL A 65 11.25 7.57 -2.95
CA VAL A 65 10.04 6.94 -3.52
C VAL A 65 9.94 7.30 -4.99
N ASP A 66 9.87 6.28 -5.85
CA ASP A 66 9.84 6.48 -7.31
C ASP A 66 8.44 6.82 -7.81
N GLU A 67 7.41 6.24 -7.21
CA GLU A 67 6.01 6.47 -7.63
C GLU A 67 5.03 6.29 -6.48
N ILE A 68 3.85 6.87 -6.65
CA ILE A 68 2.70 6.68 -5.75
C ILE A 68 1.59 5.99 -6.53
N ILE A 69 1.00 4.96 -5.90
CA ILE A 69 -0.11 4.20 -6.45
C ILE A 69 -1.35 4.50 -5.62
N THR A 70 -2.41 4.93 -6.25
CA THR A 70 -3.69 5.11 -5.60
C THR A 70 -4.55 3.85 -5.69
N ILE A 71 -5.21 3.51 -4.59
CA ILE A 71 -6.09 2.33 -4.48
C ILE A 71 -7.45 2.80 -3.97
N THR A 72 -8.53 2.28 -4.57
CA THR A 72 -9.88 2.56 -4.09
C THR A 72 -10.21 1.75 -2.84
N ASP A 73 -11.23 2.16 -2.10
CA ASP A 73 -11.74 1.39 -0.95
C ASP A 73 -12.16 -0.02 -1.38
N GLU A 74 -12.82 -0.11 -2.53
CA GLU A 74 -13.33 -1.34 -3.11
C GLU A 74 -12.17 -2.27 -3.52
N GLU A 75 -11.17 -1.76 -4.24
CA GLU A 75 -9.97 -2.54 -4.61
C GLU A 75 -9.28 -3.12 -3.37
N ALA A 76 -9.15 -2.34 -2.30
CA ALA A 76 -8.51 -2.79 -1.06
C ALA A 76 -9.31 -3.91 -0.38
N ILE A 77 -10.61 -3.72 -0.21
CA ILE A 77 -11.50 -4.68 0.46
C ILE A 77 -11.63 -5.96 -0.37
N ASP A 78 -11.92 -5.85 -1.66
CA ASP A 78 -12.10 -7.01 -2.54
C ASP A 78 -10.82 -7.83 -2.64
N THR A 79 -9.66 -7.17 -2.68
CA THR A 79 -8.38 -7.88 -2.68
C THR A 79 -8.12 -8.59 -1.35
N ALA A 80 -8.47 -8.00 -0.21
CA ALA A 80 -8.33 -8.66 1.08
C ALA A 80 -9.22 -9.92 1.17
N VAL A 81 -10.46 -9.83 0.70
CA VAL A 81 -11.38 -10.98 0.62
C VAL A 81 -10.85 -12.05 -0.33
N GLU A 82 -10.40 -11.66 -1.51
CA GLU A 82 -9.85 -12.60 -2.50
C GLU A 82 -8.63 -13.36 -1.99
N VAL A 83 -7.70 -12.66 -1.36
CA VAL A 83 -6.49 -13.28 -0.76
C VAL A 83 -6.90 -14.27 0.32
N SER A 84 -7.83 -13.87 1.19
CA SER A 84 -8.31 -14.74 2.26
C SER A 84 -8.97 -16.01 1.71
N ALA A 85 -9.79 -15.88 0.68
CA ALA A 85 -10.46 -17.02 0.04
C ALA A 85 -9.50 -17.96 -0.71
N LYS A 86 -8.49 -17.39 -1.39
CA LYS A 86 -7.58 -18.19 -2.24
C LYS A 86 -6.45 -18.86 -1.50
N ILE A 87 -5.92 -18.22 -0.46
CA ILE A 87 -4.73 -18.73 0.24
C ILE A 87 -4.94 -18.96 1.74
N GLY A 88 -6.16 -18.76 2.24
CA GLY A 88 -6.50 -18.99 3.64
C GLY A 88 -5.88 -17.99 4.62
N MET A 89 -5.37 -16.86 4.16
CA MET A 89 -4.78 -15.81 5.01
C MET A 89 -5.78 -14.67 5.20
N LEU A 90 -6.30 -14.54 6.40
CA LEU A 90 -7.18 -13.43 6.76
C LEU A 90 -6.34 -12.15 6.94
N ILE A 91 -6.31 -11.30 5.91
CA ILE A 91 -5.51 -10.06 5.90
C ILE A 91 -6.37 -8.81 6.08
N GLY A 92 -5.78 -7.76 6.65
CA GLY A 92 -6.46 -6.48 6.85
C GLY A 92 -6.69 -5.68 5.55
N ILE A 93 -7.49 -4.62 5.65
CA ILE A 93 -7.87 -3.79 4.49
C ILE A 93 -6.65 -3.11 3.87
N SER A 94 -5.74 -2.56 4.68
CA SER A 94 -4.50 -1.96 4.17
C SER A 94 -3.55 -3.00 3.54
N SER A 95 -3.59 -4.24 4.02
CA SER A 95 -2.88 -5.35 3.39
C SER A 95 -3.45 -5.65 2.00
N GLY A 96 -4.79 -5.63 1.87
CA GLY A 96 -5.47 -5.73 0.57
C GLY A 96 -5.06 -4.61 -0.38
N ALA A 97 -4.98 -3.36 0.11
CA ALA A 97 -4.49 -2.23 -0.67
C ALA A 97 -3.05 -2.45 -1.17
N ASN A 98 -2.17 -2.95 -0.30
CA ASN A 98 -0.79 -3.25 -0.66
C ASN A 98 -0.69 -4.35 -1.73
N VAL A 99 -1.48 -5.41 -1.62
CA VAL A 99 -1.52 -6.48 -2.64
C VAL A 99 -2.11 -5.97 -3.96
N ALA A 100 -3.15 -5.15 -3.92
CA ALA A 100 -3.71 -4.52 -5.13
C ALA A 100 -2.67 -3.64 -5.84
N ALA A 101 -1.91 -2.84 -5.09
CA ALA A 101 -0.80 -2.05 -5.62
C ALA A 101 0.31 -2.94 -6.21
N ALA A 102 0.68 -4.02 -5.53
CA ALA A 102 1.66 -4.98 -6.03
C ALA A 102 1.20 -5.61 -7.36
N ARG A 103 -0.08 -5.90 -7.54
CA ARG A 103 -0.66 -6.37 -8.82
C ARG A 103 -0.52 -5.32 -9.92
N LYS A 104 -0.81 -4.05 -9.65
CA LYS A 104 -0.63 -2.96 -10.62
C LYS A 104 0.83 -2.83 -11.05
N LEU A 105 1.77 -2.95 -10.10
CA LEU A 105 3.20 -2.96 -10.40
C LEU A 105 3.63 -4.18 -11.23
N ALA A 106 3.10 -5.37 -10.93
CA ALA A 106 3.37 -6.57 -11.70
C ALA A 106 2.92 -6.43 -13.15
N GLN A 107 1.75 -5.84 -13.39
CA GLN A 107 1.26 -5.53 -14.73
C GLN A 107 2.15 -4.51 -15.46
N LYS A 108 2.64 -3.50 -14.74
CA LYS A 108 3.47 -2.43 -15.29
C LYS A 108 4.87 -2.92 -15.64
N TYR A 109 5.52 -3.70 -14.76
CA TYR A 109 6.94 -4.07 -14.87
C TYR A 109 7.19 -5.48 -15.43
N GLY A 110 6.15 -6.30 -15.52
CA GLY A 110 6.21 -7.61 -16.15
C GLY A 110 6.71 -8.74 -15.26
N SER A 111 6.73 -9.95 -15.84
CA SER A 111 6.96 -11.22 -15.11
C SER A 111 8.40 -11.45 -14.64
N ASN A 112 9.36 -10.69 -15.16
CA ASN A 112 10.78 -10.85 -14.80
C ASN A 112 11.18 -10.06 -13.53
N LYS A 113 10.21 -9.49 -12.82
CA LYS A 113 10.42 -8.71 -11.60
C LYS A 113 9.88 -9.44 -10.38
N LYS A 114 10.59 -9.29 -9.28
CA LYS A 114 10.10 -9.69 -7.95
C LYS A 114 9.50 -8.49 -7.27
N ILE A 115 8.29 -8.63 -6.77
CA ILE A 115 7.57 -7.56 -6.06
C ILE A 115 7.39 -7.98 -4.62
N LEU A 116 7.88 -7.15 -3.72
CA LEU A 116 7.73 -7.32 -2.29
C LEU A 116 6.76 -6.27 -1.76
N THR A 117 5.81 -6.72 -0.97
CA THR A 117 4.94 -5.84 -0.18
C THR A 117 4.78 -6.39 1.23
N ILE A 118 4.05 -5.67 2.08
CA ILE A 118 3.80 -6.05 3.46
C ILE A 118 2.32 -6.22 3.74
N SER A 119 2.00 -7.13 4.67
CA SER A 119 0.68 -7.28 5.27
C SER A 119 0.78 -6.79 6.72
N PRO A 120 0.37 -5.53 7.00
CA PRO A 120 0.62 -4.92 8.31
C PRO A 120 -0.19 -5.53 9.44
N ASP A 121 -1.38 -6.04 9.14
CA ASP A 121 -2.26 -6.67 10.14
C ASP A 121 -3.18 -7.74 9.53
N GLY A 122 -3.82 -8.49 10.42
CA GLY A 122 -4.83 -9.49 10.05
C GLY A 122 -6.20 -8.88 9.83
N GLY A 123 -7.09 -9.66 9.21
CA GLY A 123 -8.47 -9.27 8.93
C GLY A 123 -9.42 -9.40 10.11
N GLU A 124 -9.02 -10.05 11.20
CA GLU A 124 -9.86 -10.29 12.37
C GLU A 124 -10.44 -9.03 13.02
N LYS A 125 -9.72 -7.90 12.88
CA LYS A 125 -10.17 -6.59 13.36
C LYS A 125 -11.30 -5.98 12.53
N TYR A 126 -11.54 -6.50 11.34
CA TYR A 126 -12.44 -5.90 10.34
C TYR A 126 -13.69 -6.73 10.04
N LEU A 127 -13.92 -7.83 10.79
CA LEU A 127 -15.08 -8.72 10.59
C LEU A 127 -16.43 -8.01 10.73
N SER A 128 -16.48 -6.87 11.43
CA SER A 128 -17.69 -6.05 11.52
C SER A 128 -18.00 -5.24 10.27
N VAL A 129 -17.02 -5.04 9.39
CA VAL A 129 -17.12 -4.16 8.21
C VAL A 129 -16.76 -4.85 6.90
N VAL A 130 -16.08 -6.00 6.97
CA VAL A 130 -15.68 -6.80 5.80
C VAL A 130 -16.21 -8.22 5.96
N LYS A 131 -16.86 -8.72 4.92
CA LYS A 131 -17.30 -10.13 4.82
C LYS A 131 -16.25 -10.89 4.01
N TYR A 132 -15.39 -11.58 4.71
CA TYR A 132 -14.34 -12.41 4.10
C TYR A 132 -14.90 -13.69 3.51
#